data_592717a3e28e7e2953deca457fdadfec
#
_entry.id   592717a3e28e7e2953deca457fdadfec
#
_cell.length_a   1.000
_cell.length_b   1.000
_cell.length_c   1.000
_cell.angle_alpha   90.00
_cell.angle_beta   90.00
_cell.angle_gamma   90.00
#
_symmetry.space_group_name_H-M   'P 1'
#
loop_
_entity.id
_entity.type
_entity.pdbx_description
1 polymer ?
#
loop_
_entity_poly.entity_id
_entity_poly.type
_entity_poly.pdbx_seq_one_letter_code
_entity_poly.pdbx_strand_id
1 'polypeptide(L)'
;VMDPRWLDATEMAAWHAFVSTFHLLERRIEEQLKAAAGLTHPQYEILVRLSAATDHRMRMTELARDVVASKSALTYQITQLEKAGLVERAHCPSDERGVLAVLTDAGMRCLERVAPGHVEVVRAYLIDRLSREELHTMTTAMRKTERALRSSH
;
A
#
# COMPACT_ATOMS: atom_id res chain seq x y z
N VAL A 1 8.77 34.15 -17.64
CA VAL A 1 8.25 33.30 -16.54
C VAL A 1 6.77 33.13 -16.78
N MET A 2 6.32 31.93 -17.19
CA MET A 2 4.88 31.66 -17.33
C MET A 2 4.25 31.67 -15.94
N ASP A 3 3.19 32.45 -15.77
CA ASP A 3 2.41 32.48 -14.55
C ASP A 3 1.76 31.11 -14.36
N PRO A 4 1.88 30.45 -13.16
CA PRO A 4 1.33 29.12 -12.95
C PRO A 4 -0.20 29.15 -13.07
N ARG A 5 -0.75 28.11 -13.68
CA ARG A 5 -2.19 27.91 -13.72
C ARG A 5 -2.69 27.49 -12.33
N TRP A 6 -3.12 28.46 -11.55
CA TRP A 6 -3.64 28.23 -10.21
C TRP A 6 -4.95 27.44 -10.24
N LEU A 7 -5.21 26.68 -9.15
CA LEU A 7 -6.45 25.94 -9.00
C LEU A 7 -7.63 26.89 -8.76
N ASP A 8 -8.73 26.64 -9.43
CA ASP A 8 -10.00 27.32 -9.13
C ASP A 8 -10.65 26.78 -7.84
N ALA A 9 -11.79 27.32 -7.44
CA ALA A 9 -12.47 26.93 -6.19
C ALA A 9 -12.91 25.46 -6.18
N THR A 10 -13.37 24.94 -7.31
CA THR A 10 -13.80 23.53 -7.44
C THR A 10 -12.60 22.59 -7.38
N GLU A 11 -11.54 22.93 -8.09
CA GLU A 11 -10.29 22.17 -8.12
C GLU A 11 -9.62 22.16 -6.74
N MET A 12 -9.61 23.30 -6.05
CA MET A 12 -9.07 23.42 -4.69
C MET A 12 -9.86 22.59 -3.69
N ALA A 13 -11.20 22.60 -3.78
CA ALA A 13 -12.05 21.80 -2.90
C ALA A 13 -11.79 20.31 -3.09
N ALA A 14 -11.67 19.82 -4.33
CA ALA A 14 -11.35 18.43 -4.64
C ALA A 14 -9.97 18.03 -4.10
N TRP A 15 -8.97 18.89 -4.33
CA TRP A 15 -7.61 18.65 -3.83
C TRP A 15 -7.55 18.57 -2.29
N HIS A 16 -8.15 19.51 -1.58
CA HIS A 16 -8.19 19.54 -0.12
C HIS A 16 -8.95 18.32 0.43
N ALA A 17 -10.08 17.95 -0.16
CA ALA A 17 -10.86 16.78 0.26
C ALA A 17 -10.05 15.49 0.11
N PHE A 18 -9.35 15.32 -1.01
CA PHE A 18 -8.48 14.17 -1.25
C PHE A 18 -7.35 14.08 -0.22
N VAL A 19 -6.58 15.16 -0.06
CA VAL A 19 -5.41 15.19 0.84
C VAL A 19 -5.83 15.00 2.29
N SER A 20 -6.86 15.68 2.75
CA SER A 20 -7.35 15.56 4.14
C SER A 20 -7.86 14.15 4.43
N THR A 21 -8.63 13.57 3.52
CA THR A 21 -9.15 12.21 3.68
C THR A 21 -8.01 11.22 3.75
N PHE A 22 -7.04 11.31 2.84
CA PHE A 22 -5.89 10.43 2.84
C PHE A 22 -5.13 10.48 4.17
N HIS A 23 -4.77 11.67 4.65
CA HIS A 23 -4.01 11.82 5.89
C HIS A 23 -4.77 11.32 7.13
N LEU A 24 -6.07 11.61 7.21
CA LEU A 24 -6.88 11.17 8.35
C LEU A 24 -7.08 9.66 8.35
N LEU A 25 -7.36 9.07 7.20
CA LEU A 25 -7.53 7.62 7.05
C LEU A 25 -6.22 6.89 7.33
N GLU A 26 -5.11 7.37 6.76
CA GLU A 26 -3.77 6.80 6.97
C GLU A 26 -3.42 6.75 8.46
N ARG A 27 -3.71 7.80 9.21
CA ARG A 27 -3.51 7.83 10.66
C ARG A 27 -4.29 6.73 11.38
N ARG A 28 -5.56 6.52 11.01
CA ARG A 28 -6.40 5.47 11.62
C ARG A 28 -5.89 4.06 11.30
N ILE A 29 -5.45 3.86 10.07
CA ILE A 29 -4.84 2.60 9.63
C ILE A 29 -3.56 2.33 10.42
N GLU A 30 -2.65 3.30 10.50
CA GLU A 30 -1.38 3.18 11.25
C GLU A 30 -1.62 2.90 12.73
N GLU A 31 -2.56 3.58 13.37
CA GLU A 31 -2.92 3.34 14.78
C GLU A 31 -3.39 1.89 15.00
N GLN A 32 -4.25 1.39 14.13
CA GLN A 32 -4.77 0.02 14.22
C GLN A 32 -3.67 -1.01 14.00
N LEU A 33 -2.88 -0.88 12.94
CA LEU A 33 -1.80 -1.81 12.60
C LEU A 33 -0.71 -1.85 13.68
N LYS A 34 -0.34 -0.70 14.20
CA LYS A 34 0.64 -0.58 15.28
C LYS A 34 0.15 -1.25 16.55
N ALA A 35 -1.09 -1.01 16.94
CA ALA A 35 -1.70 -1.62 18.14
C ALA A 35 -1.86 -3.14 17.99
N ALA A 36 -2.21 -3.63 16.80
CA ALA A 36 -2.47 -5.06 16.56
C ALA A 36 -1.19 -5.90 16.43
N ALA A 37 -0.14 -5.37 15.79
CA ALA A 37 1.06 -6.15 15.50
C ALA A 37 2.36 -5.33 15.38
N GLY A 38 2.36 -4.06 15.73
CA GLY A 38 3.54 -3.20 15.59
C GLY A 38 3.93 -2.92 14.14
N LEU A 39 3.01 -3.10 13.19
CA LEU A 39 3.26 -2.89 11.76
C LEU A 39 2.98 -1.44 11.36
N THR A 40 3.74 -0.97 10.37
CA THR A 40 3.41 0.22 9.60
C THR A 40 2.48 -0.16 8.44
N HIS A 41 1.79 0.82 7.84
CA HIS A 41 0.96 0.57 6.66
C HIS A 41 1.77 0.02 5.47
N PRO A 42 2.95 0.56 5.13
CA PRO A 42 3.79 -0.05 4.09
C PRO A 42 4.16 -1.51 4.36
N GLN A 43 4.45 -1.88 5.59
CA GLN A 43 4.75 -3.26 5.97
C GLN A 43 3.53 -4.18 5.78
N TYR A 44 2.36 -3.72 6.20
CA TYR A 44 1.10 -4.45 5.99
C TYR A 44 0.81 -4.67 4.50
N GLU A 45 0.96 -3.64 3.68
CA GLU A 45 0.80 -3.72 2.21
C GLU A 45 1.72 -4.78 1.59
N ILE A 46 2.98 -4.85 2.03
CA ILE A 46 3.93 -5.87 1.59
C ILE A 46 3.42 -7.27 1.92
N LEU A 47 2.96 -7.50 3.14
CA LEU A 47 2.43 -8.81 3.55
C LEU A 47 1.20 -9.20 2.72
N VAL A 48 0.31 -8.25 2.46
CA VAL A 48 -0.88 -8.47 1.61
C VAL A 48 -0.48 -8.88 0.19
N ARG A 49 0.46 -8.17 -0.43
CA ARG A 49 0.93 -8.47 -1.79
C ARG A 49 1.58 -9.85 -1.87
N LEU A 50 2.44 -10.18 -0.92
CA LEU A 50 3.08 -11.49 -0.86
C LEU A 50 2.07 -12.62 -0.63
N SER A 51 1.06 -12.40 0.22
CA SER A 51 0.02 -13.41 0.48
C SER A 51 -0.80 -13.76 -0.76
N ALA A 52 -1.02 -12.79 -1.65
CA ALA A 52 -1.77 -12.95 -2.89
C ALA A 52 -0.91 -13.49 -4.05
N ALA A 53 0.40 -13.47 -3.91
CA ALA A 53 1.32 -13.92 -4.95
C ALA A 53 1.43 -15.45 -4.99
N THR A 54 1.79 -15.99 -6.16
CA THR A 54 2.05 -17.42 -6.33
C THR A 54 3.19 -17.85 -5.41
N ASP A 55 2.97 -18.94 -4.67
CA ASP A 55 3.92 -19.47 -3.66
C ASP A 55 4.34 -18.44 -2.60
N HIS A 56 3.53 -17.40 -2.41
CA HIS A 56 3.74 -16.32 -1.44
C HIS A 56 5.10 -15.64 -1.58
N ARG A 57 5.56 -15.46 -2.83
CA ARG A 57 6.84 -14.83 -3.15
C ARG A 57 6.74 -13.90 -4.34
N MET A 58 7.54 -12.87 -4.33
CA MET A 58 7.66 -11.92 -5.45
C MET A 58 9.11 -11.45 -5.58
N ARG A 59 9.50 -11.09 -6.80
CA ARG A 59 10.76 -10.36 -7.03
C ARG A 59 10.69 -8.99 -6.35
N MET A 60 11.78 -8.56 -5.76
CA MET A 60 11.86 -7.25 -5.09
C MET A 60 11.47 -6.10 -6.02
N THR A 61 11.87 -6.17 -7.31
CA THR A 61 11.52 -5.17 -8.32
C THR A 61 10.02 -5.11 -8.63
N GLU A 62 9.35 -6.25 -8.67
CA GLU A 62 7.89 -6.34 -8.88
C GLU A 62 7.14 -5.83 -7.65
N LEU A 63 7.58 -6.25 -6.47
CA LEU A 63 6.98 -5.82 -5.21
C LEU A 63 7.07 -4.30 -5.01
N ALA A 64 8.23 -3.68 -5.32
CA ALA A 64 8.40 -2.23 -5.24
C ALA A 64 7.41 -1.48 -6.14
N ARG A 65 7.17 -1.98 -7.34
CA ARG A 65 6.19 -1.42 -8.28
C ARG A 65 4.76 -1.56 -7.74
N ASP A 66 4.41 -2.72 -7.20
CA ASP A 66 3.06 -3.02 -6.72
C ASP A 66 2.68 -2.25 -5.46
N VAL A 67 3.63 -2.04 -4.54
CA VAL A 67 3.41 -1.22 -3.33
C VAL A 67 3.73 0.26 -3.53
N VAL A 68 4.10 0.65 -4.74
CA VAL A 68 4.44 2.04 -5.10
C VAL A 68 5.54 2.62 -4.20
N ALA A 69 6.64 1.89 -4.11
CA ALA A 69 7.78 2.27 -3.30
C ALA A 69 9.06 2.38 -4.12
N SER A 70 10.00 3.21 -3.66
CA SER A 70 11.36 3.18 -4.19
C SER A 70 12.08 1.89 -3.79
N LYS A 71 13.13 1.51 -4.52
CA LYS A 71 13.97 0.35 -4.17
C LYS A 71 14.53 0.44 -2.74
N SER A 72 15.02 1.61 -2.35
CA SER A 72 15.60 1.83 -1.02
C SER A 72 14.55 1.75 0.09
N ALA A 73 13.36 2.32 -0.12
CA ALA A 73 12.25 2.24 0.82
C ALA A 73 11.78 0.80 1.01
N LEU A 74 11.62 0.05 -0.08
CA LEU A 74 11.25 -1.36 -0.01
C LEU A 74 12.32 -2.19 0.71
N THR A 75 13.59 -2.01 0.38
CA THR A 75 14.70 -2.72 1.02
C THR A 75 14.70 -2.50 2.53
N TYR A 76 14.47 -1.26 2.96
CA TYR A 76 14.33 -0.95 4.39
C TYR A 76 13.18 -1.70 5.04
N GLN A 77 11.98 -1.67 4.44
CA GLN A 77 10.80 -2.36 4.99
C GLN A 77 10.98 -3.88 5.03
N ILE A 78 11.55 -4.47 3.98
CA ILE A 78 11.85 -5.91 3.96
C ILE A 78 12.85 -6.27 5.05
N THR A 79 13.88 -5.46 5.29
CA THR A 79 14.83 -5.68 6.38
C THR A 79 14.13 -5.68 7.74
N GLN A 80 13.20 -4.77 7.98
CA GLN A 80 12.43 -4.74 9.22
C GLN A 80 11.51 -5.95 9.37
N LEU A 81 10.83 -6.35 8.31
CA LEU A 81 9.97 -7.53 8.30
C LEU A 81 10.77 -8.83 8.47
N GLU A 82 11.95 -8.90 7.90
CA GLU A 82 12.87 -10.05 8.06
C GLU A 82 13.36 -10.16 9.52
N LYS A 83 13.72 -9.07 10.16
CA LYS A 83 14.06 -9.04 11.58
C LYS A 83 12.91 -9.51 12.47
N ALA A 84 11.67 -9.22 12.08
CA ALA A 84 10.47 -9.68 12.78
C ALA A 84 10.09 -11.14 12.45
N GLY A 85 10.78 -11.79 11.50
CA GLY A 85 10.51 -13.16 11.09
C GLY A 85 9.28 -13.32 10.19
N LEU A 86 8.75 -12.24 9.63
CA LEU A 86 7.53 -12.26 8.83
C LEU A 86 7.78 -12.44 7.34
N VAL A 87 8.98 -12.12 6.88
CA VAL A 87 9.44 -12.24 5.48
C VAL A 87 10.87 -12.78 5.49
N GLU A 88 11.23 -13.45 4.42
CA GLU A 88 12.60 -13.91 4.13
C GLU A 88 13.04 -13.40 2.76
N ARG A 89 14.36 -13.18 2.59
CA ARG A 89 14.97 -13.02 1.28
C ARG A 89 15.42 -14.36 0.75
N ALA A 90 15.22 -14.58 -0.55
CA ALA A 90 15.70 -15.74 -1.26
C ALA A 90 16.29 -15.34 -2.62
N HIS A 91 17.18 -16.17 -3.15
CA HIS A 91 17.68 -15.97 -4.51
C HIS A 91 16.63 -16.44 -5.53
N CYS A 92 16.52 -15.70 -6.64
CA CYS A 92 15.68 -16.13 -7.75
C CYS A 92 16.33 -17.29 -8.48
N PRO A 93 15.65 -18.45 -8.65
CA PRO A 93 16.24 -19.61 -9.35
C PRO A 93 16.63 -19.36 -10.81
N SER A 94 15.96 -18.38 -11.45
CA SER A 94 16.16 -18.05 -12.87
C SER A 94 17.13 -16.89 -13.12
N ASP A 95 17.59 -16.22 -12.07
CA ASP A 95 18.45 -15.03 -12.17
C ASP A 95 19.30 -14.87 -10.90
N GLU A 96 20.61 -15.02 -11.03
CA GLU A 96 21.57 -14.91 -9.92
C GLU A 96 21.57 -13.53 -9.24
N ARG A 97 21.13 -12.48 -9.96
CA ARG A 97 21.02 -11.11 -9.44
C ARG A 97 19.65 -10.82 -8.85
N GLY A 98 18.66 -11.69 -9.11
CA GLY A 98 17.30 -11.53 -8.63
C GLY A 98 17.17 -11.91 -7.16
N VAL A 99 16.54 -11.03 -6.37
CA VAL A 99 16.17 -11.30 -4.99
C VAL A 99 14.66 -11.41 -4.89
N LEU A 100 14.21 -12.48 -4.22
CA LEU A 100 12.80 -12.70 -3.90
C LEU A 100 12.54 -12.28 -2.45
N ALA A 101 11.38 -11.68 -2.22
CA ALA A 101 10.77 -11.60 -0.90
C ALA A 101 9.77 -12.75 -0.76
N VAL A 102 9.84 -13.47 0.34
CA VAL A 102 9.01 -14.64 0.61
C VAL A 102 8.27 -14.44 1.93
N LEU A 103 6.96 -14.58 1.90
CA LEU A 103 6.15 -14.54 3.12
C LEU A 103 6.38 -15.83 3.92
N THR A 104 6.72 -15.68 5.19
CA THR A 104 6.85 -16.82 6.10
C THR A 104 5.49 -17.28 6.64
N ASP A 105 5.43 -18.47 7.23
CA ASP A 105 4.21 -18.92 7.93
C ASP A 105 3.83 -17.98 9.06
N ALA A 106 4.82 -17.45 9.78
CA ALA A 106 4.59 -16.41 10.80
C ALA A 106 4.03 -15.14 10.20
N GLY A 107 4.50 -14.73 9.01
CA GLY A 107 3.98 -13.59 8.27
C GLY A 107 2.52 -13.78 7.86
N MET A 108 2.16 -14.96 7.37
CA MET A 108 0.77 -15.29 7.02
C MET A 108 -0.13 -15.25 8.26
N ARG A 109 0.27 -15.85 9.36
CA ARG A 109 -0.50 -15.82 10.62
C ARG A 109 -0.66 -14.40 11.16
N CYS A 110 0.37 -13.57 11.05
CA CYS A 110 0.31 -12.17 11.42
C CYS A 110 -0.73 -11.42 10.57
N LEU A 111 -0.68 -11.61 9.25
CA LEU A 111 -1.63 -11.00 8.32
C LEU A 111 -3.07 -11.42 8.62
N GLU A 112 -3.33 -12.71 8.80
CA GLU A 112 -4.66 -13.25 9.13
C GLU A 112 -5.22 -12.66 10.43
N ARG A 113 -4.38 -12.44 11.42
CA ARG A 113 -4.77 -11.81 12.70
C ARG A 113 -5.10 -10.33 12.54
N VAL A 114 -4.37 -9.61 11.72
CA VAL A 114 -4.45 -8.15 11.62
C VAL A 114 -5.47 -7.67 10.57
N ALA A 115 -5.65 -8.43 9.50
CA ALA A 115 -6.49 -8.04 8.36
C ALA A 115 -7.95 -7.72 8.72
N PRO A 116 -8.65 -8.45 9.61
CA PRO A 116 -10.02 -8.09 9.98
C PRO A 116 -10.15 -6.69 10.56
N GLY A 117 -9.28 -6.30 11.48
CA GLY A 117 -9.27 -4.95 12.07
C GLY A 117 -8.92 -3.87 11.06
N HIS A 118 -8.02 -4.14 10.12
CA HIS A 118 -7.73 -3.23 9.01
C HIS A 118 -8.97 -3.00 8.15
N VAL A 119 -9.65 -4.07 7.76
CA VAL A 119 -10.89 -3.99 6.95
C VAL A 119 -11.97 -3.19 7.69
N GLU A 120 -12.13 -3.38 8.99
CA GLU A 120 -13.08 -2.61 9.80
C GLU A 120 -12.80 -1.11 9.75
N VAL A 121 -11.53 -0.69 9.86
CA VAL A 121 -11.13 0.72 9.76
C VAL A 121 -11.46 1.27 8.37
N VAL A 122 -11.08 0.57 7.31
CA VAL A 122 -11.35 1.01 5.93
C VAL A 122 -12.86 1.10 5.68
N ARG A 123 -13.65 0.15 6.16
CA ARG A 123 -15.10 0.19 6.03
C ARG A 123 -15.71 1.35 6.79
N ALA A 124 -15.39 1.48 8.08
CA ALA A 124 -16.00 2.48 8.95
C ALA A 124 -15.75 3.93 8.49
N TYR A 125 -14.55 4.21 7.98
CA TYR A 125 -14.14 5.58 7.64
C TYR A 125 -14.20 5.92 6.16
N LEU A 126 -14.30 4.95 5.28
CA LEU A 126 -14.37 5.19 3.83
C LEU A 126 -15.52 4.43 3.16
N ILE A 127 -15.48 3.12 3.15
CA ILE A 127 -16.37 2.32 2.29
C ILE A 127 -17.84 2.48 2.67
N ASP A 128 -18.18 2.39 3.95
CA ASP A 128 -19.57 2.47 4.42
C ASP A 128 -20.12 3.89 4.45
N ARG A 129 -19.28 4.91 4.17
CA ARG A 129 -19.68 6.31 4.02
C ARG A 129 -20.12 6.67 2.62
N LEU A 130 -19.82 5.83 1.63
CA LEU A 130 -20.01 6.11 0.22
C LEU A 130 -21.05 5.15 -0.37
N SER A 131 -21.87 5.66 -1.28
CA SER A 131 -22.77 4.83 -2.08
C SER A 131 -21.99 3.98 -3.09
N ARG A 132 -22.64 2.97 -3.66
CA ARG A 132 -22.03 2.16 -4.74
C ARG A 132 -21.64 3.01 -5.95
N GLU A 133 -22.43 4.01 -6.28
CA GLU A 133 -22.16 4.94 -7.38
C GLU A 133 -20.93 5.81 -7.07
N GLU A 134 -20.85 6.35 -5.86
CA GLU A 134 -19.70 7.14 -5.40
C GLU A 134 -18.40 6.32 -5.37
N LEU A 135 -18.45 5.07 -4.91
CA LEU A 135 -17.31 4.15 -4.95
C LEU A 135 -16.84 3.88 -6.38
N HIS A 136 -17.78 3.68 -7.30
CA HIS A 136 -17.47 3.46 -8.72
C HIS A 136 -16.83 4.70 -9.36
N THR A 137 -17.38 5.89 -9.09
CA THR A 137 -16.84 7.17 -9.57
C THR A 137 -15.45 7.42 -9.01
N MET A 138 -15.24 7.18 -7.73
CA MET A 138 -13.93 7.30 -7.08
C MET A 138 -12.90 6.36 -7.72
N THR A 139 -13.27 5.10 -7.94
CA THR A 139 -12.39 4.12 -8.61
C THR A 139 -11.96 4.60 -9.99
N THR A 140 -12.91 5.06 -10.80
CA THR A 140 -12.65 5.56 -12.15
C THR A 140 -11.72 6.76 -12.14
N ALA A 141 -11.99 7.73 -11.28
CA ALA A 141 -11.19 8.95 -11.14
C ALA A 141 -9.76 8.65 -10.67
N MET A 142 -9.63 7.83 -9.62
CA MET A 142 -8.31 7.49 -9.05
C MET A 142 -7.46 6.65 -10.00
N ARG A 143 -8.02 5.67 -10.69
CA ARG A 143 -7.30 4.88 -11.71
C ARG A 143 -6.79 5.73 -12.88
N LYS A 144 -7.57 6.71 -13.30
CA LYS A 144 -7.14 7.67 -14.33
C LYS A 144 -5.91 8.46 -13.88
N THR A 145 -5.94 8.96 -12.65
CA THR A 145 -4.83 9.72 -12.05
C THR A 145 -3.60 8.83 -11.82
N GLU A 146 -3.78 7.63 -11.29
CA GLU A 146 -2.71 6.67 -11.08
C GLU A 146 -1.97 6.32 -12.38
N ARG A 147 -2.71 6.07 -13.47
CA ARG A 147 -2.09 5.81 -14.78
C ARG A 147 -1.21 6.96 -15.24
N ALA A 148 -1.67 8.20 -15.07
CA ALA A 148 -0.88 9.38 -15.42
C ALA A 148 0.41 9.49 -14.59
N LEU A 149 0.34 9.20 -13.30
CA LEU A 149 1.50 9.21 -12.40
C LEU A 149 2.52 8.10 -12.75
N ARG A 150 2.05 6.90 -13.08
CA ARG A 150 2.92 5.77 -13.46
C ARG A 150 3.60 5.96 -14.81
N SER A 151 2.97 6.65 -15.75
CA SER A 151 3.55 6.91 -17.09
C SER A 151 4.58 8.03 -17.11
N SER A 152 4.71 8.78 -16.01
CA SER A 152 5.65 9.91 -15.90
C SER A 152 7.04 9.50 -15.36
N HIS A 153 7.29 8.19 -15.23
CA HIS A 153 8.58 7.62 -14.78
C HIS A 153 9.17 6.69 -15.86
#